data_19a481a1dc9dde676eef4f4d97e960e9
#
_entry.id   19a481a1dc9dde676eef4f4d97e960e9
#
_cell.length_a   1.000
_cell.length_b   1.000
_cell.length_c   1.000
_cell.angle_alpha   90.00
_cell.angle_beta   90.00
_cell.angle_gamma   90.00
#
_symmetry.space_group_name_H-M   'P 1'
#
loop_
_entity.id
_entity.type
_entity.pdbx_description
1 polymer ?
#
loop_
_entity_poly.entity_id
_entity_poly.type
_entity_poly.pdbx_seq_one_letter_code
_entity_poly.pdbx_strand_id
1 'polypeptide(L)'
;MRKILNILRIHPEERWLAAVSALVFTVLNAMTVAKYYGSFSQLTESYHRLFVGTFHISGFDPLTYELMSQWDTVYNVYRHPLLAFMLWPLNQVNQMLIMLTGTNCATLVTAVMLVVCATYSCLFLFRIFTRVIETERREAFLLCAFYYGFAFIMLSTMVPDHFIISMTALLLTLYVTGMKLRHGSALNAKETVALFVVTAGVSLNNGLKVFLAALFTRRRRFFRPLFLILAVILPALLIWGFARWEYRTFVWPKEMARKELKMKKDRAHTEAIRQQVRDSMGTAGKADVERLVKKIKQERAVAKYRADRKKIWNRNTGKPIAKGEFMRWTDITTPRWDTVVENLFGEALILHGQHLLGDVLRDRPVIVRYRCKANYIIEALVLLIFLAGLWAGRKSLFLWTAMSFFAMDMALHLGLGFGINEIYIMSPHYLFVIPIAAAFLLKRLHGSPSAGRWRVAAVIAIASATLWCWAANTTLITRFILSC
;
A
#
# COMPACT_ATOMS: atom_id res chain seq x y z
N MET A 1 17.28 -7.77 -22.61
CA MET A 1 16.95 -6.35 -22.85
C MET A 1 15.79 -6.17 -23.83
N ARG A 2 15.83 -6.63 -25.09
CA ARG A 2 14.73 -6.45 -26.07
C ARG A 2 13.34 -6.92 -25.60
N LYS A 3 13.21 -8.04 -24.87
CA LYS A 3 11.91 -8.52 -24.35
C LYS A 3 11.31 -7.59 -23.27
N ILE A 4 12.13 -7.01 -22.40
CA ILE A 4 11.68 -6.07 -21.37
C ILE A 4 11.23 -4.77 -22.01
N LEU A 5 12.01 -4.24 -22.96
CA LEU A 5 11.65 -3.03 -23.70
C LEU A 5 10.32 -3.19 -24.44
N ASN A 6 10.03 -4.38 -25.01
CA ASN A 6 8.74 -4.65 -25.65
C ASN A 6 7.56 -4.68 -24.67
N ILE A 7 7.76 -5.09 -23.41
CA ILE A 7 6.72 -5.08 -22.38
C ILE A 7 6.36 -3.63 -21.97
N LEU A 8 7.36 -2.75 -21.92
CA LEU A 8 7.17 -1.34 -21.56
C LEU A 8 6.75 -0.46 -22.75
N ARG A 9 6.86 -0.94 -23.98
CA ARG A 9 6.47 -0.18 -25.18
C ARG A 9 4.97 0.08 -25.17
N ILE A 10 4.58 1.34 -25.35
CA ILE A 10 3.17 1.74 -25.55
C ILE A 10 2.82 1.46 -27.00
N HIS A 11 1.85 0.56 -27.23
CA HIS A 11 1.40 0.21 -28.57
C HIS A 11 0.44 1.27 -29.12
N PRO A 12 0.29 1.38 -30.46
CA PRO A 12 -0.61 2.39 -31.04
C PRO A 12 -2.03 2.39 -30.49
N GLU A 13 -2.57 1.20 -30.24
CA GLU A 13 -3.91 0.99 -29.68
C GLU A 13 -4.08 1.42 -28.22
N GLU A 14 -2.97 1.65 -27.52
CA GLU A 14 -2.92 2.01 -26.09
C GLU A 14 -2.65 3.51 -25.89
N ARG A 15 -2.28 4.25 -26.94
CA ARG A 15 -1.84 5.66 -26.83
C ARG A 15 -2.87 6.57 -26.20
N TRP A 16 -4.14 6.45 -26.60
CA TRP A 16 -5.22 7.23 -26.02
C TRP A 16 -5.42 6.92 -24.52
N LEU A 17 -5.40 5.63 -24.16
CA LEU A 17 -5.48 5.25 -22.75
C LEU A 17 -4.30 5.83 -21.98
N ALA A 18 -3.09 5.70 -22.50
CA ALA A 18 -1.89 6.24 -21.86
C ALA A 18 -1.98 7.76 -21.68
N ALA A 19 -2.41 8.50 -22.72
CA ALA A 19 -2.54 9.95 -22.65
C ALA A 19 -3.62 10.39 -21.65
N VAL A 20 -4.82 9.78 -21.72
CA VAL A 20 -5.93 10.12 -20.81
C VAL A 20 -5.60 9.75 -19.37
N SER A 21 -5.06 8.54 -19.12
CA SER A 21 -4.69 8.13 -17.78
C SER A 21 -3.55 8.99 -17.20
N ALA A 22 -2.52 9.31 -18.00
CA ALA A 22 -1.47 10.23 -17.59
C ALA A 22 -2.02 11.62 -17.23
N LEU A 23 -2.95 12.16 -18.02
CA LEU A 23 -3.59 13.44 -17.73
C LEU A 23 -4.38 13.39 -16.42
N VAL A 24 -5.22 12.37 -16.23
CA VAL A 24 -6.02 12.21 -15.00
C VAL A 24 -5.11 12.10 -13.79
N PHE A 25 -4.08 11.25 -13.83
CA PHE A 25 -3.16 11.08 -12.71
C PHE A 25 -2.29 12.34 -12.48
N THR A 26 -1.98 13.10 -13.52
CA THR A 26 -1.30 14.40 -13.38
C THR A 26 -2.21 15.39 -12.65
N VAL A 27 -3.50 15.47 -12.98
CA VAL A 27 -4.46 16.34 -12.28
C VAL A 27 -4.56 15.95 -10.79
N LEU A 28 -4.71 14.66 -10.48
CA LEU A 28 -4.77 14.19 -9.10
C LEU A 28 -3.49 14.54 -8.32
N ASN A 29 -2.32 14.32 -8.91
CA ASN A 29 -1.04 14.68 -8.28
C ASN A 29 -0.86 16.20 -8.15
N ALA A 30 -1.31 16.98 -9.13
CA ALA A 30 -1.28 18.43 -9.05
C ALA A 30 -2.07 18.96 -7.85
N MET A 31 -3.19 18.33 -7.50
CA MET A 31 -3.95 18.68 -6.30
C MET A 31 -3.13 18.46 -5.01
N THR A 32 -2.43 17.30 -4.89
CA THR A 32 -1.56 17.01 -3.74
C THR A 32 -0.38 17.98 -3.70
N VAL A 33 0.25 18.24 -4.84
CA VAL A 33 1.36 19.20 -4.94
C VAL A 33 0.87 20.59 -4.53
N ALA A 34 -0.27 21.07 -5.05
CA ALA A 34 -0.81 22.39 -4.73
C ALA A 34 -1.02 22.57 -3.21
N LYS A 35 -1.52 21.53 -2.53
CA LYS A 35 -1.74 21.58 -1.07
C LYS A 35 -0.43 21.65 -0.28
N TYR A 36 0.58 20.89 -0.66
CA TYR A 36 1.75 20.66 0.20
C TYR A 36 3.03 21.35 -0.28
N TYR A 37 3.12 21.81 -1.53
CA TYR A 37 4.35 22.35 -2.11
C TYR A 37 4.93 23.52 -1.28
N GLY A 38 4.11 24.46 -0.85
CA GLY A 38 4.56 25.62 -0.08
C GLY A 38 5.31 25.26 1.20
N SER A 39 4.85 24.22 1.90
CA SER A 39 5.50 23.71 3.11
C SER A 39 6.67 22.79 2.79
N PHE A 40 6.54 21.94 1.77
CA PHE A 40 7.46 20.84 1.49
C PHE A 40 8.63 21.21 0.58
N SER A 41 8.58 22.38 -0.06
CA SER A 41 9.69 22.91 -0.85
C SER A 41 10.81 23.53 -0.02
N GLN A 42 10.62 23.63 1.30
CA GLN A 42 11.61 24.20 2.22
C GLN A 42 12.78 23.23 2.45
N LEU A 43 13.99 23.77 2.54
CA LEU A 43 15.16 23.04 3.00
C LEU A 43 15.17 23.02 4.53
N THR A 44 15.39 21.86 5.13
CA THR A 44 15.37 21.67 6.59
C THR A 44 16.35 20.60 7.01
N GLU A 45 16.82 20.67 8.26
CA GLU A 45 17.66 19.61 8.87
C GLU A 45 16.85 18.35 9.24
N SER A 46 15.51 18.43 9.32
CA SER A 46 14.66 17.33 9.73
C SER A 46 13.46 17.14 8.80
N TYR A 47 13.71 16.57 7.65
CA TYR A 47 12.67 16.22 6.68
C TYR A 47 11.62 15.25 7.27
N HIS A 48 12.03 14.29 8.11
CA HIS A 48 11.11 13.40 8.81
C HIS A 48 10.05 14.17 9.60
N ARG A 49 10.49 15.16 10.39
CA ARG A 49 9.57 15.98 11.20
C ARG A 49 8.64 16.81 10.33
N LEU A 50 9.17 17.37 9.23
CA LEU A 50 8.39 18.17 8.30
C LEU A 50 7.29 17.32 7.64
N PHE A 51 7.65 16.22 6.99
CA PHE A 51 6.69 15.43 6.21
C PHE A 51 5.72 14.65 7.10
N VAL A 52 6.19 13.89 8.07
CA VAL A 52 5.35 13.08 8.97
C VAL A 52 4.50 13.96 9.91
N GLY A 53 4.98 15.16 10.23
CA GLY A 53 4.26 16.14 11.05
C GLY A 53 3.13 16.87 10.32
N THR A 54 3.20 16.98 8.98
CA THR A 54 2.30 17.82 8.18
C THR A 54 1.41 17.00 7.23
N PHE A 55 1.92 15.90 6.69
CA PHE A 55 1.16 15.05 5.77
C PHE A 55 0.25 14.10 6.56
N HIS A 56 -1.07 14.29 6.42
CA HIS A 56 -2.07 13.47 7.08
C HIS A 56 -3.16 13.11 6.08
N ILE A 57 -2.94 12.03 5.33
CA ILE A 57 -3.93 11.45 4.42
C ILE A 57 -4.11 9.99 4.83
N SER A 58 -5.15 9.70 5.62
CA SER A 58 -5.45 8.36 6.10
C SER A 58 -4.21 7.71 6.76
N GLY A 59 -3.94 6.43 6.56
CA GLY A 59 -2.76 5.75 7.07
C GLY A 59 -1.54 5.75 6.13
N PHE A 60 -1.53 6.59 5.08
CA PHE A 60 -0.40 6.66 4.17
C PHE A 60 0.78 7.40 4.77
N ASP A 61 1.98 6.84 4.60
CA ASP A 61 3.23 7.40 5.09
C ASP A 61 3.91 8.29 4.03
N PRO A 62 4.31 9.53 4.36
CA PRO A 62 5.01 10.42 3.43
C PRO A 62 6.51 10.11 3.31
N LEU A 63 6.92 8.87 3.58
CA LEU A 63 8.34 8.49 3.64
C LEU A 63 9.04 8.57 2.28
N THR A 64 8.30 8.49 1.17
CA THR A 64 8.88 8.72 -0.16
C THR A 64 9.40 10.15 -0.31
N TYR A 65 8.69 11.16 0.21
CA TYR A 65 9.19 12.55 0.19
C TYR A 65 10.47 12.70 0.99
N GLU A 66 10.55 12.07 2.17
CA GLU A 66 11.77 12.07 2.98
C GLU A 66 12.94 11.45 2.22
N LEU A 67 12.73 10.28 1.62
CA LEU A 67 13.74 9.57 0.83
C LEU A 67 14.20 10.38 -0.38
N MET A 68 13.27 11.06 -1.07
CA MET A 68 13.62 11.95 -2.20
C MET A 68 14.41 13.18 -1.76
N SER A 69 14.12 13.73 -0.56
CA SER A 69 14.79 14.93 -0.04
C SER A 69 16.18 14.64 0.52
N GLN A 70 16.31 13.56 1.27
CA GLN A 70 17.56 13.09 1.85
C GLN A 70 17.56 11.57 1.83
N TRP A 71 18.42 10.98 0.99
CA TRP A 71 18.46 9.53 0.85
C TRP A 71 18.85 8.85 2.17
N ASP A 72 17.97 7.98 2.63
CA ASP A 72 18.16 7.15 3.80
C ASP A 72 17.23 5.91 3.71
N THR A 73 17.46 4.91 4.55
CA THR A 73 16.60 3.76 4.72
C THR A 73 15.45 4.08 5.68
N VAL A 74 14.55 4.96 5.24
CA VAL A 74 13.42 5.45 6.06
C VAL A 74 12.28 4.44 6.20
N TYR A 75 12.11 3.60 5.19
CA TYR A 75 11.17 2.48 5.24
C TYR A 75 11.71 1.32 6.09
N ASN A 76 10.82 0.48 6.62
CA ASN A 76 11.24 -0.74 7.31
C ASN A 76 11.93 -1.69 6.32
N VAL A 77 13.22 -1.89 6.48
CA VAL A 77 14.09 -2.65 5.54
C VAL A 77 13.68 -4.13 5.41
N TYR A 78 13.07 -4.72 6.43
CA TYR A 78 12.56 -6.09 6.35
C TYR A 78 11.24 -6.21 5.60
N ARG A 79 10.50 -5.10 5.46
CA ARG A 79 9.27 -5.04 4.69
C ARG A 79 9.50 -4.54 3.26
N HIS A 80 10.48 -3.66 3.07
CA HIS A 80 10.77 -2.93 1.82
C HIS A 80 12.28 -2.98 1.48
N PRO A 81 12.85 -4.19 1.29
CA PRO A 81 14.31 -4.39 1.32
C PRO A 81 15.12 -3.70 0.22
N LEU A 82 14.53 -3.37 -0.93
CA LEU A 82 15.24 -2.69 -2.02
C LEU A 82 14.64 -1.31 -2.34
N LEU A 83 13.59 -0.89 -1.65
CA LEU A 83 12.83 0.31 -2.03
C LEU A 83 13.70 1.57 -1.99
N ALA A 84 14.49 1.76 -0.93
CA ALA A 84 15.37 2.90 -0.81
C ALA A 84 16.40 2.98 -1.96
N PHE A 85 16.94 1.84 -2.36
CA PHE A 85 17.91 1.75 -3.46
C PHE A 85 17.26 1.91 -4.83
N MET A 86 16.05 1.39 -5.03
CA MET A 86 15.27 1.59 -6.26
C MET A 86 14.91 3.07 -6.48
N LEU A 87 14.69 3.81 -5.40
CA LEU A 87 14.36 5.23 -5.44
C LEU A 87 15.58 6.16 -5.40
N TRP A 88 16.79 5.64 -5.15
CA TRP A 88 18.01 6.42 -5.12
C TRP A 88 18.24 7.29 -6.39
N PRO A 89 18.01 6.81 -7.62
CA PRO A 89 18.19 7.64 -8.82
C PRO A 89 17.29 8.88 -8.82
N LEU A 90 16.06 8.75 -8.31
CA LEU A 90 15.11 9.86 -8.22
C LEU A 90 15.51 10.85 -7.12
N ASN A 91 16.08 10.36 -6.02
CA ASN A 91 16.71 11.24 -5.03
C ASN A 91 17.82 12.08 -5.68
N GLN A 92 18.71 11.48 -6.50
CA GLN A 92 19.77 12.22 -7.20
C GLN A 92 19.21 13.30 -8.12
N VAL A 93 18.09 13.01 -8.82
CA VAL A 93 17.38 14.03 -9.61
C VAL A 93 16.91 15.17 -8.72
N ASN A 94 16.35 14.90 -7.55
CA ASN A 94 15.94 15.94 -6.61
C ASN A 94 17.12 16.74 -6.07
N GLN A 95 18.25 16.08 -5.74
CA GLN A 95 19.46 16.80 -5.31
C GLN A 95 19.98 17.75 -6.39
N MET A 96 19.97 17.34 -7.65
CA MET A 96 20.31 18.19 -8.78
C MET A 96 19.35 19.40 -8.89
N LEU A 97 18.05 19.18 -8.74
CA LEU A 97 17.05 20.25 -8.76
C LEU A 97 17.23 21.21 -7.58
N ILE A 98 17.54 20.71 -6.38
CA ILE A 98 17.86 21.56 -5.21
C ILE A 98 19.06 22.45 -5.52
N MET A 99 20.13 21.91 -6.10
CA MET A 99 21.31 22.71 -6.48
C MET A 99 20.99 23.80 -7.53
N LEU A 100 20.06 23.52 -8.45
CA LEU A 100 19.68 24.47 -9.50
C LEU A 100 18.68 25.53 -9.06
N THR A 101 17.73 25.18 -8.17
CA THR A 101 16.58 26.03 -7.83
C THR A 101 16.64 26.61 -6.42
N GLY A 102 17.50 26.08 -5.55
CA GLY A 102 17.51 26.43 -4.12
C GLY A 102 16.32 25.92 -3.34
N THR A 103 15.45 25.08 -3.93
CA THR A 103 14.22 24.58 -3.29
C THR A 103 14.14 23.05 -3.36
N ASN A 104 13.49 22.43 -2.38
CA ASN A 104 13.25 21.00 -2.38
C ASN A 104 12.12 20.64 -3.35
N CYS A 105 12.44 19.93 -4.43
CA CYS A 105 11.51 19.49 -5.47
C CYS A 105 10.98 18.05 -5.24
N ALA A 106 11.13 17.48 -4.04
CA ALA A 106 10.73 16.11 -3.74
C ALA A 106 9.26 15.81 -4.09
N THR A 107 8.35 16.76 -3.87
CA THR A 107 6.93 16.61 -4.22
C THR A 107 6.72 16.48 -5.72
N LEU A 108 7.45 17.25 -6.53
CA LEU A 108 7.36 17.21 -8.00
C LEU A 108 7.95 15.91 -8.57
N VAL A 109 9.17 15.54 -8.10
CA VAL A 109 9.83 14.29 -8.52
C VAL A 109 8.98 13.08 -8.17
N THR A 110 8.40 13.06 -6.96
CA THR A 110 7.49 12.00 -6.53
C THR A 110 6.21 12.00 -7.38
N ALA A 111 5.61 13.14 -7.66
CA ALA A 111 4.41 13.22 -8.50
C ALA A 111 4.65 12.63 -9.91
N VAL A 112 5.78 12.93 -10.54
CA VAL A 112 6.17 12.34 -11.83
C VAL A 112 6.27 10.81 -11.72
N MET A 113 6.93 10.30 -10.68
CA MET A 113 7.05 8.86 -10.42
C MET A 113 5.66 8.20 -10.27
N LEU A 114 4.78 8.81 -9.45
CA LEU A 114 3.43 8.30 -9.22
C LEU A 114 2.61 8.26 -10.52
N VAL A 115 2.65 9.32 -11.34
CA VAL A 115 1.97 9.38 -12.64
C VAL A 115 2.48 8.29 -13.58
N VAL A 116 3.79 8.09 -13.66
CA VAL A 116 4.39 7.04 -14.50
C VAL A 116 3.95 5.66 -14.01
N CYS A 117 4.06 5.36 -12.73
CA CYS A 117 3.63 4.08 -12.17
C CYS A 117 2.14 3.83 -12.38
N ALA A 118 1.28 4.84 -12.12
CA ALA A 118 -0.17 4.73 -12.30
C ALA A 118 -0.54 4.50 -13.77
N THR A 119 0.10 5.20 -14.70
CA THR A 119 -0.12 5.02 -16.15
C THR A 119 0.28 3.61 -16.59
N TYR A 120 1.44 3.12 -16.19
CA TYR A 120 1.86 1.76 -16.55
C TYR A 120 1.00 0.68 -15.87
N SER A 121 0.55 0.88 -14.64
CA SER A 121 -0.39 -0.04 -14.01
C SER A 121 -1.72 -0.09 -14.74
N CYS A 122 -2.22 1.04 -15.25
CA CYS A 122 -3.41 1.11 -16.09
C CYS A 122 -3.21 0.37 -17.43
N LEU A 123 -2.06 0.56 -18.09
CA LEU A 123 -1.71 -0.14 -19.32
C LEU A 123 -1.63 -1.66 -19.11
N PHE A 124 -1.00 -2.13 -18.03
CA PHE A 124 -0.94 -3.57 -17.74
C PHE A 124 -2.32 -4.14 -17.47
N LEU A 125 -3.18 -3.43 -16.74
CA LEU A 125 -4.54 -3.85 -16.49
C LEU A 125 -5.36 -3.92 -17.79
N PHE A 126 -5.26 -2.91 -18.65
CA PHE A 126 -5.88 -2.90 -19.97
C PHE A 126 -5.40 -4.08 -20.85
N ARG A 127 -4.09 -4.38 -20.83
CA ARG A 127 -3.52 -5.53 -21.55
C ARG A 127 -4.03 -6.86 -20.99
N ILE A 128 -4.22 -6.96 -19.68
CA ILE A 128 -4.86 -8.12 -19.07
C ILE A 128 -6.26 -8.31 -19.65
N PHE A 129 -7.04 -7.26 -19.73
CA PHE A 129 -8.40 -7.36 -20.29
C PHE A 129 -8.39 -7.71 -21.78
N THR A 130 -7.61 -7.00 -22.59
CA THR A 130 -7.64 -7.13 -24.06
C THR A 130 -6.84 -8.31 -24.58
N ARG A 131 -5.69 -8.66 -23.96
CA ARG A 131 -4.75 -9.66 -24.51
C ARG A 131 -4.76 -10.98 -23.74
N VAL A 132 -5.14 -10.98 -22.45
CA VAL A 132 -5.20 -12.20 -21.65
C VAL A 132 -6.62 -12.73 -21.60
N ILE A 133 -7.59 -11.90 -21.23
CA ILE A 133 -8.99 -12.26 -21.09
C ILE A 133 -9.73 -12.15 -22.44
N GLU A 134 -9.30 -11.22 -23.32
CA GLU A 134 -9.88 -10.95 -24.64
C GLU A 134 -11.29 -10.33 -24.57
N THR A 135 -11.46 -9.34 -23.71
CA THR A 135 -12.64 -8.48 -23.72
C THR A 135 -12.57 -7.45 -24.85
N GLU A 136 -13.69 -6.88 -25.24
CA GLU A 136 -13.73 -5.75 -26.18
C GLU A 136 -12.98 -4.53 -25.63
N ARG A 137 -12.35 -3.76 -26.50
CA ARG A 137 -11.57 -2.58 -26.08
C ARG A 137 -12.42 -1.57 -25.30
N ARG A 138 -13.67 -1.32 -25.71
CA ARG A 138 -14.58 -0.40 -25.02
C ARG A 138 -14.87 -0.86 -23.59
N GLU A 139 -15.11 -2.14 -23.42
CA GLU A 139 -15.30 -2.75 -22.09
C GLU A 139 -14.01 -2.69 -21.25
N ALA A 140 -12.85 -2.91 -21.87
CA ALA A 140 -11.56 -2.80 -21.19
C ALA A 140 -11.29 -1.36 -20.71
N PHE A 141 -11.65 -0.32 -21.48
CA PHE A 141 -11.59 1.08 -21.03
C PHE A 141 -12.51 1.32 -19.84
N LEU A 142 -13.76 0.84 -19.90
CA LEU A 142 -14.71 0.95 -18.79
C LEU A 142 -14.18 0.26 -17.53
N LEU A 143 -13.62 -0.93 -17.64
CA LEU A 143 -13.07 -1.69 -16.52
C LEU A 143 -11.82 -1.01 -15.92
N CYS A 144 -10.98 -0.36 -16.72
CA CYS A 144 -9.91 0.49 -16.21
C CYS A 144 -10.49 1.68 -15.42
N ALA A 145 -11.46 2.40 -15.99
CA ALA A 145 -12.13 3.51 -15.30
C ALA A 145 -12.80 3.03 -14.00
N PHE A 146 -13.44 1.87 -14.02
CA PHE A 146 -14.05 1.25 -12.84
C PHE A 146 -13.03 1.03 -11.72
N TYR A 147 -11.89 0.44 -12.03
CA TYR A 147 -10.83 0.18 -11.05
C TYR A 147 -10.24 1.46 -10.45
N TYR A 148 -9.89 2.44 -11.29
CA TYR A 148 -9.31 3.70 -10.82
C TYR A 148 -10.34 4.65 -10.19
N GLY A 149 -11.62 4.33 -10.26
CA GLY A 149 -12.67 4.99 -9.49
C GLY A 149 -12.74 4.57 -8.02
N PHE A 150 -12.15 3.43 -7.63
CA PHE A 150 -12.13 2.99 -6.23
C PHE A 150 -11.27 3.93 -5.38
N ALA A 151 -11.76 4.26 -4.19
CA ALA A 151 -11.20 5.29 -3.32
C ALA A 151 -9.70 5.13 -3.07
N PHE A 152 -9.30 3.99 -2.53
CA PHE A 152 -7.89 3.78 -2.16
C PHE A 152 -7.00 3.39 -3.34
N ILE A 153 -7.58 3.03 -4.49
CA ILE A 153 -6.83 2.93 -5.74
C ILE A 153 -6.53 4.35 -6.25
N MET A 154 -7.53 5.24 -6.29
CA MET A 154 -7.35 6.65 -6.67
C MET A 154 -6.34 7.35 -5.76
N LEU A 155 -6.49 7.22 -4.44
CA LEU A 155 -5.54 7.79 -3.46
C LEU A 155 -4.12 7.27 -3.65
N SER A 156 -3.93 5.97 -3.88
CA SER A 156 -2.59 5.40 -4.09
C SER A 156 -1.86 5.98 -5.31
N THR A 157 -2.59 6.56 -6.28
CA THR A 157 -2.00 7.22 -7.45
C THR A 157 -1.49 8.64 -7.17
N MET A 158 -1.83 9.23 -6.02
CA MET A 158 -1.54 10.63 -5.71
C MET A 158 -0.89 10.86 -4.33
N VAL A 159 -0.64 9.79 -3.56
CA VAL A 159 0.04 9.88 -2.25
C VAL A 159 1.46 9.33 -2.31
N PRO A 160 2.42 9.88 -1.55
CA PRO A 160 3.85 9.56 -1.62
C PRO A 160 4.20 8.27 -0.89
N ASP A 161 3.57 7.16 -1.25
CA ASP A 161 3.79 5.86 -0.62
C ASP A 161 4.13 4.79 -1.66
N HIS A 162 4.62 3.62 -1.20
CA HIS A 162 5.08 2.52 -2.04
C HIS A 162 3.96 1.73 -2.73
N PHE A 163 2.69 1.95 -2.38
CA PHE A 163 1.55 1.13 -2.85
C PHE A 163 1.37 1.15 -4.36
N ILE A 164 1.52 2.30 -5.02
CA ILE A 164 1.40 2.38 -6.48
C ILE A 164 2.53 1.61 -7.20
N ILE A 165 3.74 1.64 -6.65
CA ILE A 165 4.88 0.89 -7.20
C ILE A 165 4.62 -0.61 -7.07
N SER A 166 4.14 -1.06 -5.89
CA SER A 166 3.71 -2.44 -5.65
C SER A 166 2.61 -2.88 -6.60
N MET A 167 1.56 -2.05 -6.80
CA MET A 167 0.45 -2.32 -7.71
C MET A 167 0.95 -2.50 -9.15
N THR A 168 1.84 -1.62 -9.60
CA THR A 168 2.42 -1.71 -10.94
C THR A 168 3.19 -3.02 -11.13
N ALA A 169 4.01 -3.42 -10.14
CA ALA A 169 4.76 -4.67 -10.17
C ALA A 169 3.85 -5.91 -10.15
N LEU A 170 2.76 -5.87 -9.38
CA LEU A 170 1.78 -6.96 -9.31
C LEU A 170 0.98 -7.11 -10.60
N LEU A 171 0.53 -6.00 -11.21
CA LEU A 171 -0.19 -6.01 -12.48
C LEU A 171 0.73 -6.44 -13.64
N LEU A 172 2.00 -6.03 -13.63
CA LEU A 172 3.02 -6.56 -14.54
C LEU A 172 3.16 -8.08 -14.38
N THR A 173 3.26 -8.56 -13.14
CA THR A 173 3.38 -10.00 -12.85
C THR A 173 2.17 -10.77 -13.37
N LEU A 174 0.96 -10.27 -13.13
CA LEU A 174 -0.28 -10.87 -13.64
C LEU A 174 -0.35 -10.84 -15.16
N TYR A 175 0.04 -9.73 -15.80
CA TYR A 175 0.07 -9.64 -17.26
C TYR A 175 1.02 -10.67 -17.87
N VAL A 176 2.27 -10.73 -17.39
CA VAL A 176 3.25 -11.70 -17.90
C VAL A 176 2.77 -13.13 -17.65
N THR A 177 2.24 -13.41 -16.47
CA THR A 177 1.69 -14.73 -16.10
C THR A 177 0.50 -15.11 -16.99
N GLY A 178 -0.43 -14.19 -17.21
CA GLY A 178 -1.59 -14.39 -18.07
C GLY A 178 -1.20 -14.69 -19.52
N MET A 179 -0.22 -13.97 -20.07
CA MET A 179 0.31 -14.24 -21.41
C MET A 179 0.97 -15.62 -21.49
N LYS A 180 1.70 -16.04 -20.43
CA LYS A 180 2.29 -17.39 -20.37
C LYS A 180 1.20 -18.49 -20.37
N LEU A 181 0.19 -18.32 -19.53
CA LEU A 181 -0.93 -19.27 -19.45
C LEU A 181 -1.67 -19.38 -20.79
N ARG A 182 -1.89 -18.24 -21.45
CA ARG A 182 -2.57 -18.19 -22.76
C ARG A 182 -1.79 -18.93 -23.85
N HIS A 183 -0.47 -18.81 -23.86
CA HIS A 183 0.39 -19.50 -24.84
C HIS A 183 0.81 -20.92 -24.40
N GLY A 184 0.18 -21.48 -23.38
CA GLY A 184 0.51 -22.82 -22.88
C GLY A 184 1.96 -22.94 -22.35
N SER A 185 2.60 -21.82 -22.02
CA SER A 185 3.98 -21.77 -21.52
C SER A 185 4.01 -21.45 -20.02
N ALA A 186 5.18 -21.60 -19.39
CA ALA A 186 5.36 -21.36 -17.97
C ALA A 186 6.42 -20.29 -17.71
N LEU A 187 6.33 -19.61 -16.57
CA LEU A 187 7.39 -18.74 -16.09
C LEU A 187 8.69 -19.56 -15.92
N ASN A 188 9.77 -19.13 -16.55
CA ASN A 188 11.10 -19.73 -16.33
C ASN A 188 11.76 -19.18 -15.06
N ALA A 189 12.90 -19.73 -14.66
CA ALA A 189 13.59 -19.29 -13.45
C ALA A 189 14.00 -17.82 -13.52
N LYS A 190 14.55 -17.36 -14.65
CA LYS A 190 15.00 -15.96 -14.82
C LYS A 190 13.83 -14.97 -14.73
N GLU A 191 12.69 -15.28 -15.37
CA GLU A 191 11.48 -14.46 -15.30
C GLU A 191 10.92 -14.42 -13.88
N THR A 192 10.88 -15.58 -13.18
CA THR A 192 10.41 -15.66 -11.79
C THR A 192 11.30 -14.84 -10.87
N VAL A 193 12.62 -14.97 -10.97
CA VAL A 193 13.58 -14.20 -10.16
C VAL A 193 13.46 -12.70 -10.42
N ALA A 194 13.38 -12.28 -11.69
CA ALA A 194 13.28 -10.86 -12.04
C ALA A 194 11.99 -10.23 -11.48
N LEU A 195 10.84 -10.90 -11.66
CA LEU A 195 9.56 -10.44 -11.10
C LEU A 195 9.60 -10.44 -9.57
N PHE A 196 10.17 -11.49 -8.95
CA PHE A 196 10.31 -11.58 -7.50
C PHE A 196 11.16 -10.45 -6.93
N VAL A 197 12.34 -10.18 -7.49
CA VAL A 197 13.25 -9.14 -7.01
C VAL A 197 12.58 -7.76 -7.07
N VAL A 198 11.90 -7.43 -8.18
CA VAL A 198 11.18 -6.16 -8.30
C VAL A 198 10.02 -6.08 -7.30
N THR A 199 9.21 -7.13 -7.21
CA THR A 199 7.99 -7.11 -6.39
C THR A 199 8.31 -7.19 -4.89
N ALA A 200 9.17 -8.15 -4.49
CA ALA A 200 9.60 -8.34 -3.11
C ALA A 200 10.51 -7.21 -2.62
N GLY A 201 11.30 -6.63 -3.53
CA GLY A 201 12.16 -5.49 -3.22
C GLY A 201 11.38 -4.25 -2.79
N VAL A 202 10.21 -4.03 -3.40
CA VAL A 202 9.29 -2.94 -3.00
C VAL A 202 8.47 -3.35 -1.78
N SER A 203 7.95 -4.57 -1.75
CA SER A 203 7.18 -5.10 -0.61
C SER A 203 7.36 -6.62 -0.52
N LEU A 204 8.03 -7.07 0.53
CA LEU A 204 8.45 -8.47 0.68
C LEU A 204 7.28 -9.45 0.60
N ASN A 205 6.16 -9.12 1.24
CA ASN A 205 4.96 -9.96 1.24
C ASN A 205 4.43 -10.19 -0.18
N ASN A 206 4.51 -9.18 -1.05
CA ASN A 206 4.06 -9.27 -2.43
C ASN A 206 4.95 -10.21 -3.27
N GLY A 207 6.19 -10.45 -2.86
CA GLY A 207 7.07 -11.43 -3.51
C GLY A 207 6.49 -12.85 -3.50
N LEU A 208 5.74 -13.24 -2.46
CA LEU A 208 5.07 -14.55 -2.40
C LEU A 208 4.06 -14.74 -3.54
N LYS A 209 3.41 -13.67 -3.99
CA LYS A 209 2.47 -13.69 -5.12
C LYS A 209 3.15 -14.08 -6.44
N VAL A 210 4.42 -13.71 -6.61
CA VAL A 210 5.22 -14.13 -7.78
C VAL A 210 5.45 -15.63 -7.76
N PHE A 211 5.70 -16.21 -6.59
CA PHE A 211 5.84 -17.66 -6.45
C PHE A 211 4.51 -18.38 -6.68
N LEU A 212 3.36 -17.82 -6.26
CA LEU A 212 2.04 -18.32 -6.61
C LEU A 212 1.83 -18.28 -8.14
N ALA A 213 2.18 -17.19 -8.81
CA ALA A 213 2.11 -17.08 -10.27
C ALA A 213 2.99 -18.13 -10.96
N ALA A 214 4.19 -18.38 -10.46
CA ALA A 214 5.07 -19.44 -10.96
C ALA A 214 4.46 -20.84 -10.70
N LEU A 215 3.87 -21.07 -9.52
CA LEU A 215 3.19 -22.31 -9.19
C LEU A 215 2.04 -22.61 -10.16
N PHE A 216 1.16 -21.64 -10.43
CA PHE A 216 0.02 -21.79 -11.34
C PHE A 216 0.46 -22.06 -12.78
N THR A 217 1.53 -21.41 -13.27
CA THR A 217 2.03 -21.63 -14.63
C THR A 217 2.80 -22.95 -14.78
N ARG A 218 3.54 -23.35 -13.76
CA ARG A 218 4.40 -24.55 -13.82
C ARG A 218 3.74 -25.80 -13.28
N ARG A 219 2.70 -25.66 -12.46
CA ARG A 219 2.01 -26.77 -11.79
C ARG A 219 3.01 -27.68 -11.06
N ARG A 220 2.96 -29.02 -11.24
CA ARG A 220 3.88 -29.98 -10.60
C ARG A 220 5.37 -29.70 -10.90
N ARG A 221 5.69 -29.08 -12.05
CA ARG A 221 7.07 -28.74 -12.40
C ARG A 221 7.65 -27.61 -11.53
N PHE A 222 6.83 -26.90 -10.78
CA PHE A 222 7.27 -25.91 -9.79
C PHE A 222 8.12 -26.56 -8.70
N PHE A 223 7.78 -27.78 -8.27
CA PHE A 223 8.46 -28.52 -7.20
C PHE A 223 9.74 -29.24 -7.65
N ARG A 224 10.21 -29.06 -8.89
CA ARG A 224 11.51 -29.58 -9.31
C ARG A 224 12.63 -28.93 -8.49
N PRO A 225 13.57 -29.72 -7.88
CA PRO A 225 14.57 -29.20 -6.95
C PRO A 225 15.37 -28.02 -7.50
N LEU A 226 15.85 -28.14 -8.74
CA LEU A 226 16.64 -27.07 -9.37
C LEU A 226 15.84 -25.76 -9.50
N PHE A 227 14.55 -25.81 -9.84
CA PHE A 227 13.71 -24.63 -9.93
C PHE A 227 13.44 -24.03 -8.54
N LEU A 228 13.09 -24.85 -7.54
CA LEU A 228 12.88 -24.39 -6.17
C LEU A 228 14.13 -23.69 -5.60
N ILE A 229 15.31 -24.30 -5.80
CA ILE A 229 16.55 -23.73 -5.30
C ILE A 229 16.85 -22.41 -6.01
N LEU A 230 16.87 -22.39 -7.36
CA LEU A 230 17.34 -21.23 -8.12
C LEU A 230 16.32 -20.10 -8.25
N ALA A 231 15.02 -20.41 -8.26
CA ALA A 231 13.98 -19.41 -8.53
C ALA A 231 13.15 -19.01 -7.30
N VAL A 232 13.25 -19.75 -6.18
CA VAL A 232 12.47 -19.49 -4.97
C VAL A 232 13.41 -19.29 -3.78
N ILE A 233 14.15 -20.32 -3.38
CA ILE A 233 14.94 -20.33 -2.13
C ILE A 233 16.10 -19.32 -2.22
N LEU A 234 16.93 -19.43 -3.23
CA LEU A 234 18.11 -18.56 -3.39
C LEU A 234 17.74 -17.08 -3.49
N PRO A 235 16.80 -16.63 -4.33
CA PRO A 235 16.39 -15.23 -4.36
C PRO A 235 15.79 -14.75 -3.04
N ALA A 236 15.00 -15.58 -2.34
CA ALA A 236 14.44 -15.25 -1.04
C ALA A 236 15.54 -15.06 0.02
N LEU A 237 16.53 -15.95 0.04
CA LEU A 237 17.69 -15.84 0.95
C LEU A 237 18.55 -14.61 0.62
N LEU A 238 18.74 -14.30 -0.66
CA LEU A 238 19.51 -13.13 -1.09
C LEU A 238 18.83 -11.82 -0.67
N ILE A 239 17.52 -11.69 -0.88
CA ILE A 239 16.77 -10.51 -0.43
C ILE A 239 16.77 -10.40 1.10
N TRP A 240 16.60 -11.52 1.81
CA TRP A 240 16.67 -11.52 3.27
C TRP A 240 18.07 -11.15 3.78
N GLY A 241 19.11 -11.70 3.17
CA GLY A 241 20.52 -11.36 3.49
C GLY A 241 20.81 -9.88 3.21
N PHE A 242 20.29 -9.33 2.10
CA PHE A 242 20.40 -7.92 1.77
C PHE A 242 19.69 -7.03 2.80
N ALA A 243 18.46 -7.36 3.20
CA ALA A 243 17.73 -6.63 4.24
C ALA A 243 18.48 -6.65 5.59
N ARG A 244 19.13 -7.78 5.93
CA ARG A 244 19.98 -7.89 7.14
C ARG A 244 21.22 -7.01 7.04
N TRP A 245 21.87 -6.96 5.88
CA TRP A 245 22.99 -6.06 5.63
C TRP A 245 22.55 -4.60 5.71
N GLU A 246 21.48 -4.22 5.05
CA GLU A 246 20.90 -2.89 5.06
C GLU A 246 20.57 -2.43 6.50
N TYR A 247 19.90 -3.29 7.27
CA TYR A 247 19.62 -3.03 8.70
C TYR A 247 20.88 -2.74 9.50
N ARG A 248 21.88 -3.61 9.37
CA ARG A 248 23.14 -3.48 10.14
C ARG A 248 23.92 -2.22 9.75
N THR A 249 23.88 -1.85 8.48
CA THR A 249 24.67 -0.72 7.95
C THR A 249 24.02 0.63 8.21
N PHE A 250 22.71 0.74 8.00
CA PHE A 250 22.03 2.05 7.98
C PHE A 250 21.08 2.26 9.17
N VAL A 251 20.41 1.22 9.68
CA VAL A 251 19.36 1.34 10.70
C VAL A 251 19.94 1.14 12.10
N TRP A 252 20.64 0.05 12.33
CA TRP A 252 21.12 -0.34 13.65
C TRP A 252 22.01 0.72 14.34
N PRO A 253 22.98 1.40 13.67
CA PRO A 253 23.77 2.45 14.31
C PRO A 253 22.90 3.60 14.84
N LYS A 254 21.88 4.01 14.06
CA LYS A 254 20.93 5.07 14.45
C LYS A 254 20.06 4.65 15.63
N GLU A 255 19.59 3.40 15.64
CA GLU A 255 18.82 2.87 16.77
C GLU A 255 19.68 2.81 18.06
N MET A 256 20.94 2.41 17.95
CA MET A 256 21.85 2.39 19.10
C MET A 256 22.11 3.80 19.64
N ALA A 257 22.40 4.77 18.76
CA ALA A 257 22.57 6.17 19.15
C ALA A 257 21.31 6.74 19.84
N ARG A 258 20.11 6.43 19.30
CA ARG A 258 18.84 6.83 19.94
C ARG A 258 18.65 6.17 21.32
N LYS A 259 19.00 4.90 21.48
CA LYS A 259 18.93 4.18 22.76
C LYS A 259 19.88 4.79 23.79
N GLU A 260 21.12 5.09 23.38
CA GLU A 260 22.11 5.74 24.26
C GLU A 260 21.64 7.13 24.71
N LEU A 261 21.14 7.95 23.78
CA LEU A 261 20.59 9.26 24.09
C LEU A 261 19.39 9.16 25.05
N LYS A 262 18.51 8.18 24.84
CA LYS A 262 17.38 7.91 25.74
C LYS A 262 17.87 7.51 27.12
N MET A 263 18.85 6.60 27.22
CA MET A 263 19.42 6.20 28.49
C MET A 263 20.08 7.36 29.23
N LYS A 264 20.81 8.22 28.51
CA LYS A 264 21.41 9.46 29.10
C LYS A 264 20.32 10.38 29.65
N LYS A 265 19.24 10.62 28.89
CA LYS A 265 18.09 11.43 29.34
C LYS A 265 17.38 10.80 30.55
N ASP A 266 17.17 9.48 30.54
CA ASP A 266 16.52 8.77 31.66
C ASP A 266 17.40 8.80 32.94
N ARG A 267 18.75 8.72 32.81
CA ARG A 267 19.69 8.90 33.92
C ARG A 267 19.64 10.32 34.47
N ALA A 268 19.74 11.33 33.60
CA ALA A 268 19.68 12.74 34.02
C ALA A 268 18.35 13.05 34.73
N HIS A 269 17.23 12.55 34.19
CA HIS A 269 15.91 12.72 34.81
C HIS A 269 15.83 12.01 36.19
N THR A 270 16.41 10.83 36.32
CA THR A 270 16.45 10.11 37.58
C THR A 270 17.29 10.85 38.62
N GLU A 271 18.42 11.44 38.19
CA GLU A 271 19.30 12.21 39.11
C GLU A 271 18.60 13.52 39.53
N ALA A 272 17.90 14.19 38.66
CA ALA A 272 17.11 15.37 39.01
C ALA A 272 16.01 15.05 40.04
N ILE A 273 15.31 13.91 39.88
CA ILE A 273 14.36 13.45 40.92
C ILE A 273 15.09 13.16 42.23
N ARG A 274 16.26 12.50 42.19
CA ARG A 274 17.05 12.20 43.38
C ARG A 274 17.48 13.45 44.11
N GLN A 275 17.93 14.47 43.40
CA GLN A 275 18.29 15.77 43.95
C GLN A 275 17.08 16.45 44.61
N GLN A 276 15.96 16.52 43.96
CA GLN A 276 14.70 17.08 44.50
C GLN A 276 14.28 16.36 45.82
N VAL A 277 14.40 15.04 45.86
CA VAL A 277 14.09 14.24 47.06
C VAL A 277 15.06 14.56 48.18
N ARG A 278 16.37 14.64 47.92
CA ARG A 278 17.38 15.01 48.92
C ARG A 278 17.12 16.41 49.48
N ASP A 279 16.83 17.39 48.60
CA ASP A 279 16.59 18.75 49.01
C ASP A 279 15.34 18.89 49.91
N SER A 280 14.33 17.99 49.66
CA SER A 280 13.09 17.99 50.46
C SER A 280 13.16 17.21 51.75
N MET A 281 14.09 16.21 51.87
CA MET A 281 14.17 15.32 53.03
C MET A 281 15.33 15.66 54.00
N GLY A 282 16.19 16.59 53.66
CA GLY A 282 17.29 17.04 54.52
C GLY A 282 18.27 15.92 54.91
N THR A 283 18.27 15.50 56.18
CA THR A 283 19.20 14.50 56.77
C THR A 283 18.77 13.04 56.56
N ALA A 284 17.85 12.72 55.69
CA ALA A 284 17.36 11.35 55.45
C ALA A 284 18.45 10.43 54.92
N GLY A 285 18.39 9.16 55.32
CA GLY A 285 19.33 8.12 54.91
C GLY A 285 19.24 7.83 53.39
N LYS A 286 20.36 7.39 52.77
CA LYS A 286 20.42 7.05 51.32
C LYS A 286 19.35 6.02 50.93
N ALA A 287 19.01 5.07 51.81
CA ALA A 287 17.99 4.03 51.54
C ALA A 287 16.57 4.65 51.38
N ASP A 288 16.23 5.61 52.19
CA ASP A 288 14.90 6.26 52.15
C ASP A 288 14.76 7.16 50.92
N VAL A 289 15.84 7.87 50.54
CA VAL A 289 15.92 8.63 49.30
C VAL A 289 15.67 7.70 48.09
N GLU A 290 16.36 6.57 47.97
CA GLU A 290 16.20 5.65 46.85
C GLU A 290 14.79 5.01 46.83
N ARG A 291 14.20 4.69 47.99
CA ARG A 291 12.83 4.17 48.13
C ARG A 291 11.82 5.22 47.56
N LEU A 292 11.98 6.49 47.92
CA LEU A 292 11.10 7.55 47.48
C LEU A 292 11.28 7.86 45.98
N VAL A 293 12.51 7.89 45.48
CA VAL A 293 12.81 8.02 44.02
C VAL A 293 12.13 6.90 43.23
N LYS A 294 12.23 5.66 43.70
CA LYS A 294 11.55 4.52 43.05
C LYS A 294 10.03 4.67 43.04
N LYS A 295 9.45 5.12 44.15
CA LYS A 295 7.99 5.38 44.29
C LYS A 295 7.55 6.45 43.32
N ILE A 296 8.22 7.61 43.27
CA ILE A 296 7.92 8.72 42.35
C ILE A 296 8.00 8.27 40.87
N LYS A 297 9.04 7.52 40.53
CA LYS A 297 9.19 6.96 39.17
C LYS A 297 8.05 6.01 38.81
N GLN A 298 7.62 5.16 39.75
CA GLN A 298 6.50 4.25 39.56
C GLN A 298 5.17 5.01 39.40
N GLU A 299 4.89 6.01 40.23
CA GLU A 299 3.70 6.84 40.14
C GLU A 299 3.65 7.61 38.81
N ARG A 300 4.78 8.21 38.39
CA ARG A 300 4.88 8.87 37.07
C ARG A 300 4.67 7.89 35.91
N ALA A 301 5.23 6.67 35.99
CA ALA A 301 5.03 5.64 34.99
C ALA A 301 3.55 5.19 34.89
N VAL A 302 2.89 5.01 36.04
CA VAL A 302 1.45 4.68 36.11
C VAL A 302 0.59 5.83 35.56
N ALA A 303 0.89 7.08 35.94
CA ALA A 303 0.17 8.24 35.43
C ALA A 303 0.32 8.38 33.91
N LYS A 304 1.55 8.21 33.39
CA LYS A 304 1.82 8.20 31.97
C LYS A 304 1.08 7.06 31.27
N TYR A 305 1.10 5.84 31.80
CA TYR A 305 0.37 4.70 31.24
C TYR A 305 -1.14 4.97 31.17
N ARG A 306 -1.74 5.54 32.22
CA ARG A 306 -3.15 5.91 32.26
C ARG A 306 -3.48 7.00 31.22
N ALA A 307 -2.62 8.01 31.07
CA ALA A 307 -2.77 9.05 30.06
C ALA A 307 -2.64 8.49 28.65
N ASP A 308 -1.64 7.63 28.41
CA ASP A 308 -1.42 7.00 27.10
C ASP A 308 -2.60 6.10 26.68
N ARG A 309 -3.22 5.36 27.62
CA ARG A 309 -4.40 4.54 27.32
C ARG A 309 -5.61 5.33 26.84
N LYS A 310 -5.69 6.63 27.13
CA LYS A 310 -6.77 7.51 26.65
C LYS A 310 -6.55 7.98 25.20
N LYS A 311 -5.34 7.86 24.67
CA LYS A 311 -5.00 8.30 23.31
C LYS A 311 -5.62 7.38 22.26
N ILE A 312 -6.06 7.94 21.15
CA ILE A 312 -6.77 7.22 20.08
C ILE A 312 -5.97 6.01 19.59
N TRP A 313 -4.67 6.17 19.35
CA TRP A 313 -3.86 5.06 18.86
C TRP A 313 -3.85 3.83 19.79
N ASN A 314 -3.89 4.05 21.12
CA ASN A 314 -3.95 2.94 22.08
C ASN A 314 -5.35 2.31 22.18
N ARG A 315 -6.39 3.03 21.76
CA ARG A 315 -7.76 2.48 21.64
C ARG A 315 -7.92 1.64 20.38
N ASN A 316 -7.30 2.09 19.30
CA ASN A 316 -7.39 1.47 17.97
C ASN A 316 -6.33 0.41 17.71
N THR A 317 -5.29 0.34 18.57
CA THR A 317 -4.29 -0.73 18.49
C THR A 317 -4.88 -2.02 19.03
N GLY A 318 -4.95 -3.03 18.22
CA GLY A 318 -5.46 -4.34 18.57
C GLY A 318 -4.49 -5.16 19.44
N LYS A 319 -4.93 -6.36 19.81
CA LYS A 319 -4.12 -7.30 20.56
C LYS A 319 -3.37 -8.24 19.61
N PRO A 320 -2.02 -8.21 19.60
CA PRO A 320 -1.25 -9.08 18.73
C PRO A 320 -1.35 -10.55 19.13
N ILE A 321 -1.20 -11.45 18.15
CA ILE A 321 -1.21 -12.91 18.36
C ILE A 321 -0.02 -13.32 19.23
N ALA A 322 1.17 -12.77 18.94
CA ALA A 322 2.40 -13.08 19.68
C ALA A 322 3.37 -11.90 19.70
N LYS A 323 4.38 -11.99 20.55
CA LYS A 323 5.51 -11.07 20.56
C LYS A 323 6.44 -11.38 19.38
N GLY A 324 7.09 -10.38 18.84
CA GLY A 324 8.06 -10.51 17.74
C GLY A 324 7.86 -9.41 16.70
N GLU A 325 8.85 -9.24 15.83
CA GLU A 325 8.86 -8.10 14.92
C GLU A 325 7.69 -8.13 13.93
N PHE A 326 7.40 -9.30 13.36
CA PHE A 326 6.26 -9.48 12.45
C PHE A 326 4.94 -9.63 13.22
N MET A 327 4.92 -10.46 14.27
CA MET A 327 3.69 -10.84 14.97
C MET A 327 3.07 -9.68 15.78
N ARG A 328 3.84 -8.67 16.15
CA ARG A 328 3.33 -7.46 16.83
C ARG A 328 2.36 -6.62 15.98
N TRP A 329 2.38 -6.80 14.63
CA TRP A 329 1.49 -6.12 13.70
C TRP A 329 0.19 -6.87 13.43
N THR A 330 0.04 -8.08 14.00
CA THR A 330 -1.20 -8.85 13.93
C THR A 330 -2.22 -8.32 14.93
N ASP A 331 -3.49 -8.63 14.72
CA ASP A 331 -4.58 -8.23 15.60
C ASP A 331 -5.68 -9.28 15.63
N ILE A 332 -6.02 -9.75 16.84
CA ILE A 332 -7.12 -10.73 17.06
C ILE A 332 -8.40 -10.08 17.56
N THR A 333 -8.40 -8.77 17.84
CA THR A 333 -9.51 -8.08 18.51
C THR A 333 -10.42 -7.29 17.60
N THR A 334 -9.91 -6.77 16.48
CA THR A 334 -10.71 -6.01 15.52
C THR A 334 -11.79 -6.90 14.88
N PRO A 335 -13.07 -6.48 14.85
CA PRO A 335 -14.17 -7.27 14.27
C PRO A 335 -13.97 -7.51 12.77
N ARG A 336 -13.87 -8.80 12.37
CA ARG A 336 -13.60 -9.17 10.96
C ARG A 336 -14.75 -8.83 10.03
N TRP A 337 -15.99 -9.07 10.48
CA TRP A 337 -17.18 -8.78 9.67
C TRP A 337 -17.34 -7.29 9.38
N ASP A 338 -17.28 -6.45 10.44
CA ASP A 338 -17.36 -5.01 10.25
C ASP A 338 -16.21 -4.49 9.38
N THR A 339 -15.00 -5.07 9.50
CA THR A 339 -13.86 -4.74 8.63
C THR A 339 -14.14 -5.11 7.17
N VAL A 340 -14.76 -6.26 6.90
CA VAL A 340 -15.09 -6.66 5.53
C VAL A 340 -16.12 -5.71 4.91
N VAL A 341 -17.16 -5.37 5.66
CA VAL A 341 -18.23 -4.50 5.16
C VAL A 341 -17.76 -3.05 5.06
N GLU A 342 -17.22 -2.48 6.14
CA GLU A 342 -16.99 -1.03 6.20
C GLU A 342 -15.62 -0.60 5.67
N ASN A 343 -14.62 -1.49 5.68
CA ASN A 343 -13.26 -1.14 5.27
C ASN A 343 -12.86 -1.83 3.96
N LEU A 344 -13.02 -3.17 3.82
CA LEU A 344 -12.53 -3.92 2.67
C LEU A 344 -13.36 -3.66 1.39
N PHE A 345 -14.67 -3.73 1.49
CA PHE A 345 -15.62 -3.41 0.40
C PHE A 345 -16.27 -2.04 0.58
N GLY A 346 -16.19 -1.44 1.75
CA GLY A 346 -16.67 -0.09 2.02
C GLY A 346 -15.66 0.98 1.60
N GLU A 347 -14.88 1.45 2.55
CA GLU A 347 -13.98 2.59 2.37
C GLU A 347 -12.92 2.37 1.27
N ALA A 348 -12.51 1.13 1.03
CA ALA A 348 -11.62 0.81 -0.07
C ALA A 348 -12.18 1.20 -1.45
N LEU A 349 -13.52 1.14 -1.61
CA LEU A 349 -14.23 1.49 -2.85
C LEU A 349 -14.74 2.93 -2.86
N ILE A 350 -15.30 3.39 -1.72
CA ILE A 350 -15.94 4.71 -1.60
C ILE A 350 -15.51 5.33 -0.26
N LEU A 351 -15.03 6.56 -0.28
CA LEU A 351 -14.61 7.25 0.95
C LEU A 351 -15.80 7.54 1.88
N HIS A 352 -15.54 7.48 3.18
CA HIS A 352 -16.47 7.98 4.18
C HIS A 352 -16.40 9.52 4.25
N GLY A 353 -17.55 10.18 4.24
CA GLY A 353 -17.62 11.62 4.46
C GLY A 353 -17.35 12.03 5.91
N GLN A 354 -17.51 11.10 6.86
CA GLN A 354 -17.14 11.28 8.26
C GLN A 354 -15.69 10.88 8.45
N HIS A 355 -14.94 11.64 9.27
CA HIS A 355 -13.52 11.42 9.47
C HIS A 355 -12.74 11.31 8.15
N LEU A 356 -13.15 12.16 7.17
CA LEU A 356 -12.63 12.13 5.80
C LEU A 356 -11.10 12.12 5.78
N LEU A 357 -10.55 11.03 5.23
CA LEU A 357 -9.11 10.77 5.15
C LEU A 357 -8.36 10.89 6.49
N GLY A 358 -9.07 10.77 7.61
CA GLY A 358 -8.47 10.72 8.94
C GLY A 358 -7.66 9.44 9.17
N ASP A 359 -6.71 9.52 10.10
CA ASP A 359 -5.81 8.41 10.45
C ASP A 359 -6.36 7.69 11.70
N VAL A 360 -6.48 6.36 11.65
CA VAL A 360 -6.92 5.55 12.80
C VAL A 360 -6.02 5.67 14.02
N LEU A 361 -4.75 6.05 13.83
CA LEU A 361 -3.81 6.27 14.92
C LEU A 361 -3.91 7.68 15.53
N ARG A 362 -4.69 8.60 14.93
CA ARG A 362 -4.70 10.02 15.33
C ARG A 362 -6.09 10.54 15.68
N ASP A 363 -7.08 10.36 14.80
CA ASP A 363 -8.31 11.16 14.83
C ASP A 363 -9.61 10.42 14.46
N ARG A 364 -9.54 9.16 14.02
CA ARG A 364 -10.74 8.42 13.62
C ARG A 364 -10.84 7.03 14.27
N PRO A 365 -12.07 6.48 14.44
CA PRO A 365 -12.24 5.08 14.82
C PRO A 365 -11.83 4.14 13.67
N VAL A 366 -11.55 2.88 14.00
CA VAL A 366 -11.22 1.83 13.02
C VAL A 366 -12.39 1.55 12.07
N ILE A 367 -13.61 1.52 12.60
CA ILE A 367 -14.84 1.28 11.84
C ILE A 367 -15.64 2.57 11.75
N VAL A 368 -15.91 3.00 10.52
CA VAL A 368 -16.77 4.14 10.20
C VAL A 368 -17.90 3.66 9.31
N ARG A 369 -19.14 4.04 9.57
CA ARG A 369 -20.31 3.64 8.79
C ARG A 369 -20.75 4.76 7.86
N TYR A 370 -21.26 4.40 6.69
CA TYR A 370 -21.82 5.39 5.76
C TYR A 370 -23.09 6.03 6.30
N ARG A 371 -23.20 7.35 6.17
CA ARG A 371 -24.46 8.06 6.35
C ARG A 371 -25.39 7.90 5.14
N CYS A 372 -24.79 7.86 3.93
CA CYS A 372 -25.53 7.70 2.69
C CYS A 372 -25.74 6.21 2.38
N LYS A 373 -26.98 5.75 2.46
CA LYS A 373 -27.34 4.35 2.17
C LYS A 373 -27.04 3.93 0.72
N ALA A 374 -26.99 4.90 -0.22
CA ALA A 374 -26.66 4.60 -1.60
C ALA A 374 -25.24 4.00 -1.75
N ASN A 375 -24.31 4.34 -0.87
CA ASN A 375 -22.98 3.75 -0.90
C ASN A 375 -23.03 2.23 -0.68
N TYR A 376 -23.85 1.76 0.29
CA TYR A 376 -24.04 0.31 0.49
C TYR A 376 -24.71 -0.39 -0.69
N ILE A 377 -25.58 0.32 -1.45
CA ILE A 377 -26.18 -0.23 -2.69
C ILE A 377 -25.10 -0.41 -3.74
N ILE A 378 -24.20 0.56 -3.89
CA ILE A 378 -23.08 0.47 -4.84
C ILE A 378 -22.08 -0.63 -4.42
N GLU A 379 -21.76 -0.75 -3.11
CA GLU A 379 -20.95 -1.86 -2.61
C GLU A 379 -21.57 -3.22 -2.95
N ALA A 380 -22.85 -3.40 -2.64
CA ALA A 380 -23.58 -4.63 -2.97
C ALA A 380 -23.55 -4.91 -4.48
N LEU A 381 -23.71 -3.87 -5.32
CA LEU A 381 -23.63 -4.00 -6.78
C LEU A 381 -22.23 -4.44 -7.23
N VAL A 382 -21.18 -3.83 -6.69
CA VAL A 382 -19.78 -4.21 -6.98
C VAL A 382 -19.52 -5.66 -6.54
N LEU A 383 -20.00 -6.05 -5.35
CA LEU A 383 -19.87 -7.42 -4.85
C LEU A 383 -20.62 -8.42 -5.75
N LEU A 384 -21.83 -8.10 -6.20
CA LEU A 384 -22.61 -8.93 -7.12
C LEU A 384 -21.89 -9.09 -8.47
N ILE A 385 -21.34 -8.01 -9.04
CA ILE A 385 -20.53 -8.05 -10.26
C ILE A 385 -19.32 -8.97 -10.06
N PHE A 386 -18.63 -8.83 -8.94
CA PHE A 386 -17.47 -9.64 -8.57
C PHE A 386 -17.82 -11.13 -8.49
N LEU A 387 -18.86 -11.49 -7.74
CA LEU A 387 -19.30 -12.89 -7.59
C LEU A 387 -19.78 -13.50 -8.91
N ALA A 388 -20.56 -12.74 -9.71
CA ALA A 388 -20.96 -13.17 -11.03
C ALA A 388 -19.77 -13.38 -11.96
N GLY A 389 -18.76 -12.50 -11.85
CA GLY A 389 -17.50 -12.62 -12.59
C GLY A 389 -16.68 -13.84 -12.19
N LEU A 390 -16.58 -14.13 -10.89
CA LEU A 390 -15.94 -15.36 -10.38
C LEU A 390 -16.63 -16.61 -10.94
N TRP A 391 -17.97 -16.63 -10.93
CA TRP A 391 -18.72 -17.76 -11.48
C TRP A 391 -18.50 -17.87 -13.01
N ALA A 392 -18.51 -16.74 -13.74
CA ALA A 392 -18.26 -16.72 -15.18
C ALA A 392 -16.87 -17.27 -15.53
N GLY A 393 -15.85 -16.86 -14.79
CA GLY A 393 -14.45 -17.22 -15.01
C GLY A 393 -13.97 -18.47 -14.27
N ARG A 394 -14.83 -19.21 -13.56
CA ARG A 394 -14.46 -20.31 -12.67
C ARG A 394 -13.60 -21.44 -13.28
N LYS A 395 -13.60 -21.56 -14.61
CA LYS A 395 -12.74 -22.51 -15.34
C LYS A 395 -11.39 -21.93 -15.75
N SER A 396 -11.15 -20.62 -15.53
CA SER A 396 -9.93 -19.94 -15.94
C SER A 396 -8.83 -20.10 -14.90
N LEU A 397 -7.72 -20.68 -15.30
CA LEU A 397 -6.54 -20.78 -14.44
C LEU A 397 -5.96 -19.37 -14.14
N PHE A 398 -6.08 -18.44 -15.07
CA PHE A 398 -5.64 -17.05 -14.87
C PHE A 398 -6.46 -16.34 -13.77
N LEU A 399 -7.80 -16.52 -13.78
CA LEU A 399 -8.63 -15.96 -12.72
C LEU A 399 -8.21 -16.49 -11.34
N TRP A 400 -7.99 -17.79 -11.22
CA TRP A 400 -7.55 -18.38 -9.96
C TRP A 400 -6.14 -17.97 -9.56
N THR A 401 -5.26 -17.66 -10.51
CA THR A 401 -3.97 -17.04 -10.21
C THR A 401 -4.17 -15.64 -9.59
N ALA A 402 -5.01 -14.80 -10.17
CA ALA A 402 -5.33 -13.49 -9.60
C ALA A 402 -6.01 -13.63 -8.21
N MET A 403 -6.95 -14.58 -8.09
CA MET A 403 -7.62 -14.89 -6.81
C MET A 403 -6.66 -15.43 -5.75
N SER A 404 -5.59 -16.11 -6.12
CA SER A 404 -4.58 -16.55 -5.14
C SER A 404 -3.83 -15.37 -4.52
N PHE A 405 -3.64 -14.26 -5.25
CA PHE A 405 -3.08 -13.01 -4.70
C PHE A 405 -4.04 -12.40 -3.68
N PHE A 406 -5.32 -12.32 -4.04
CA PHE A 406 -6.37 -11.87 -3.13
C PHE A 406 -6.46 -12.75 -1.88
N ALA A 407 -6.50 -14.07 -2.04
CA ALA A 407 -6.60 -15.01 -0.94
C ALA A 407 -5.41 -14.92 0.02
N MET A 408 -4.19 -14.70 -0.51
CA MET A 408 -3.01 -14.50 0.31
C MET A 408 -3.12 -13.22 1.17
N ASP A 409 -3.60 -12.12 0.59
CA ASP A 409 -3.81 -10.89 1.36
C ASP A 409 -4.94 -11.03 2.37
N MET A 410 -6.02 -11.74 2.03
CA MET A 410 -7.10 -12.01 2.99
C MET A 410 -6.61 -12.89 4.16
N ALA A 411 -5.78 -13.90 3.88
CA ALA A 411 -5.15 -14.69 4.94
C ALA A 411 -4.25 -13.83 5.84
N LEU A 412 -3.50 -12.89 5.26
CA LEU A 412 -2.62 -11.98 6.00
C LEU A 412 -3.42 -10.94 6.80
N HIS A 413 -4.34 -10.22 6.13
CA HIS A 413 -5.02 -9.05 6.71
C HIS A 413 -6.25 -9.42 7.52
N LEU A 414 -7.11 -10.32 7.04
CA LEU A 414 -8.29 -10.78 7.79
C LEU A 414 -7.97 -11.97 8.71
N GLY A 415 -7.18 -12.94 8.23
CA GLY A 415 -6.82 -14.12 9.01
C GLY A 415 -5.94 -13.75 10.20
N LEU A 416 -4.74 -13.28 9.93
CA LEU A 416 -3.78 -12.89 10.96
C LEU A 416 -4.05 -11.50 11.55
N GLY A 417 -4.90 -10.69 10.92
CA GLY A 417 -5.17 -9.32 11.34
C GLY A 417 -3.99 -8.36 11.14
N PHE A 418 -3.08 -8.66 10.21
CA PHE A 418 -1.94 -7.81 9.93
C PHE A 418 -2.39 -6.51 9.26
N GLY A 419 -2.28 -5.37 9.96
CA GLY A 419 -2.75 -4.07 9.49
C GLY A 419 -4.26 -4.01 9.23
N ILE A 420 -5.06 -4.84 9.91
CA ILE A 420 -6.51 -4.96 9.69
C ILE A 420 -7.25 -3.63 9.91
N ASN A 421 -6.74 -2.78 10.79
CA ASN A 421 -7.35 -1.50 11.12
C ASN A 421 -7.37 -0.52 9.94
N GLU A 422 -6.47 -0.73 8.98
CA GLU A 422 -6.27 0.10 7.79
C GLU A 422 -6.20 -0.76 6.52
N ILE A 423 -6.99 -1.85 6.47
CA ILE A 423 -6.97 -2.79 5.33
C ILE A 423 -7.24 -2.09 3.99
N TYR A 424 -7.99 -0.99 3.99
CA TYR A 424 -8.30 -0.21 2.80
C TYR A 424 -7.06 0.40 2.13
N ILE A 425 -6.01 0.79 2.88
CA ILE A 425 -4.77 1.31 2.27
C ILE A 425 -4.00 0.24 1.49
N MET A 426 -4.22 -1.04 1.81
CA MET A 426 -3.61 -2.18 1.12
C MET A 426 -4.33 -2.56 -0.19
N SER A 427 -5.43 -1.89 -0.53
CA SER A 427 -6.27 -2.14 -1.72
C SER A 427 -5.51 -2.29 -3.03
N PRO A 428 -4.44 -1.51 -3.31
CA PRO A 428 -3.64 -1.67 -4.53
C PRO A 428 -3.01 -3.05 -4.70
N HIS A 429 -2.90 -3.82 -3.63
CA HIS A 429 -2.30 -5.15 -3.66
C HIS A 429 -3.27 -6.26 -4.09
N TYR A 430 -4.60 -6.01 -4.06
CA TYR A 430 -5.59 -7.07 -4.26
C TYR A 430 -6.89 -6.68 -4.99
N LEU A 431 -7.35 -5.42 -4.94
CA LEU A 431 -8.66 -5.05 -5.52
C LEU A 431 -8.75 -5.18 -7.05
N PHE A 432 -7.64 -5.30 -7.75
CA PHE A 432 -7.64 -5.57 -9.20
C PHE A 432 -8.37 -6.88 -9.57
N VAL A 433 -8.62 -7.77 -8.63
CA VAL A 433 -9.40 -8.99 -8.87
C VAL A 433 -10.85 -8.69 -9.22
N ILE A 434 -11.40 -7.58 -8.73
CA ILE A 434 -12.79 -7.18 -9.00
C ILE A 434 -12.99 -6.88 -10.50
N PRO A 435 -12.25 -5.94 -11.13
CA PRO A 435 -12.38 -5.70 -12.56
C PRO A 435 -11.90 -6.89 -13.41
N ILE A 436 -10.95 -7.71 -12.95
CA ILE A 436 -10.56 -8.95 -13.62
C ILE A 436 -11.74 -9.93 -13.66
N ALA A 437 -12.44 -10.13 -12.56
CA ALA A 437 -13.65 -10.95 -12.53
C ALA A 437 -14.76 -10.39 -13.42
N ALA A 438 -15.01 -9.07 -13.36
CA ALA A 438 -15.98 -8.39 -14.22
C ALA A 438 -15.65 -8.56 -15.72
N ALA A 439 -14.36 -8.59 -16.10
CA ALA A 439 -13.94 -8.88 -17.47
C ALA A 439 -14.38 -10.28 -17.93
N PHE A 440 -14.26 -11.29 -17.07
CA PHE A 440 -14.76 -12.64 -17.36
C PHE A 440 -16.29 -12.69 -17.50
N LEU A 441 -17.02 -11.90 -16.69
CA LEU A 441 -18.47 -11.77 -16.83
C LEU A 441 -18.82 -11.23 -18.20
N LEU A 442 -18.25 -10.09 -18.62
CA LEU A 442 -18.50 -9.47 -19.91
C LEU A 442 -18.13 -10.41 -21.07
N LYS A 443 -16.95 -11.05 -21.01
CA LYS A 443 -16.53 -12.04 -22.03
C LYS A 443 -17.54 -13.20 -22.17
N ARG A 444 -18.03 -13.73 -21.07
CA ARG A 444 -19.02 -14.81 -21.09
C ARG A 444 -20.35 -14.37 -21.71
N LEU A 445 -20.81 -13.18 -21.38
CA LEU A 445 -22.06 -12.61 -21.92
C LEU A 445 -21.93 -12.25 -23.39
N HIS A 446 -20.76 -11.88 -23.87
CA HIS A 446 -20.49 -11.61 -25.29
C HIS A 446 -20.63 -12.89 -26.14
N GLY A 447 -20.18 -14.03 -25.66
CA GLY A 447 -20.20 -15.31 -26.38
C GLY A 447 -21.58 -15.99 -26.46
N SER A 448 -22.66 -15.37 -25.94
CA SER A 448 -24.00 -15.95 -25.91
C SER A 448 -25.04 -15.06 -26.61
N PRO A 449 -25.62 -15.47 -27.74
CA PRO A 449 -26.63 -14.66 -28.45
C PRO A 449 -27.87 -14.33 -27.60
N SER A 450 -28.27 -15.23 -26.69
CA SER A 450 -29.40 -15.04 -25.78
C SER A 450 -29.08 -14.09 -24.61
N ALA A 451 -27.82 -13.78 -24.37
CA ALA A 451 -27.38 -12.97 -23.23
C ALA A 451 -27.17 -11.49 -23.53
N GLY A 452 -27.56 -10.98 -24.72
CA GLY A 452 -27.36 -9.60 -25.11
C GLY A 452 -27.93 -8.58 -24.12
N ARG A 453 -29.16 -8.83 -23.61
CA ARG A 453 -29.79 -7.98 -22.57
C ARG A 453 -28.99 -8.01 -21.25
N TRP A 454 -28.48 -9.16 -20.83
CA TRP A 454 -27.67 -9.31 -19.63
C TRP A 454 -26.31 -8.63 -19.77
N ARG A 455 -25.71 -8.65 -20.98
CA ARG A 455 -24.49 -7.89 -21.27
C ARG A 455 -24.73 -6.40 -21.12
N VAL A 456 -25.79 -5.87 -21.73
CA VAL A 456 -26.16 -4.45 -21.60
C VAL A 456 -26.40 -4.09 -20.12
N ALA A 457 -27.15 -4.92 -19.39
CA ALA A 457 -27.39 -4.72 -17.96
C ALA A 457 -26.07 -4.71 -17.16
N ALA A 458 -25.14 -5.65 -17.42
CA ALA A 458 -23.84 -5.72 -16.76
C ALA A 458 -22.98 -4.46 -17.09
N VAL A 459 -22.95 -4.01 -18.34
CA VAL A 459 -22.23 -2.80 -18.73
C VAL A 459 -22.83 -1.56 -18.05
N ILE A 460 -24.16 -1.44 -17.98
CA ILE A 460 -24.84 -0.33 -17.27
C ILE A 460 -24.51 -0.39 -15.79
N ALA A 461 -24.56 -1.56 -15.16
CA ALA A 461 -24.24 -1.73 -13.75
C ALA A 461 -22.79 -1.30 -13.42
N ILE A 462 -21.82 -1.75 -14.24
CA ILE A 462 -20.42 -1.38 -14.10
C ILE A 462 -20.24 0.12 -14.33
N ALA A 463 -20.87 0.70 -15.37
CA ALA A 463 -20.79 2.12 -15.66
C ALA A 463 -21.41 2.98 -14.54
N SER A 464 -22.56 2.57 -13.98
CA SER A 464 -23.20 3.27 -12.86
C SER A 464 -22.33 3.26 -11.61
N ALA A 465 -21.76 2.09 -11.26
CA ALA A 465 -20.83 1.99 -10.14
C ALA A 465 -19.56 2.83 -10.39
N THR A 466 -19.04 2.84 -11.62
CA THR A 466 -17.89 3.67 -12.01
C THR A 466 -18.18 5.15 -11.80
N LEU A 467 -19.28 5.64 -12.35
CA LEU A 467 -19.67 7.05 -12.24
C LEU A 467 -19.89 7.47 -10.79
N TRP A 468 -20.55 6.62 -10.00
CA TRP A 468 -20.74 6.88 -8.56
C TRP A 468 -19.42 6.96 -7.81
N CYS A 469 -18.55 5.96 -7.97
CA CYS A 469 -17.24 5.95 -7.31
C CYS A 469 -16.40 7.18 -7.69
N TRP A 470 -16.33 7.52 -9.00
CA TRP A 470 -15.62 8.72 -9.44
C TRP A 470 -16.22 9.99 -8.84
N ALA A 471 -17.53 10.19 -8.95
CA ALA A 471 -18.19 11.38 -8.43
C ALA A 471 -18.03 11.53 -6.91
N ALA A 472 -18.29 10.48 -6.16
CA ALA A 472 -18.17 10.50 -4.70
C ALA A 472 -16.73 10.73 -4.25
N ASN A 473 -15.79 9.94 -4.77
CA ASN A 473 -14.40 9.97 -4.31
C ASN A 473 -13.68 11.26 -4.74
N THR A 474 -13.84 11.73 -5.99
CA THR A 474 -13.23 13.00 -6.42
C THR A 474 -13.80 14.17 -5.65
N THR A 475 -15.12 14.22 -5.40
CA THR A 475 -15.74 15.29 -4.61
C THR A 475 -15.15 15.33 -3.19
N LEU A 476 -15.05 14.18 -2.52
CA LEU A 476 -14.53 14.10 -1.16
C LEU A 476 -13.03 14.41 -1.10
N ILE A 477 -12.23 13.90 -2.04
CA ILE A 477 -10.80 14.21 -2.13
C ILE A 477 -10.58 15.71 -2.38
N THR A 478 -11.31 16.28 -3.33
CA THR A 478 -11.23 17.72 -3.63
C THR A 478 -11.61 18.56 -2.40
N ARG A 479 -12.69 18.19 -1.71
CA ARG A 479 -13.09 18.84 -0.46
C ARG A 479 -11.98 18.78 0.59
N PHE A 480 -11.34 17.62 0.78
CA PHE A 480 -10.23 17.47 1.74
C PHE A 480 -9.00 18.30 1.34
N ILE A 481 -8.66 18.33 0.07
CA ILE A 481 -7.50 19.08 -0.41
C ILE A 481 -7.72 20.59 -0.31
N LEU A 482 -8.92 21.07 -0.62
CA LEU A 482 -9.26 22.48 -0.58
C LEU A 482 -9.62 22.98 0.83
N SER A 483 -9.92 22.08 1.78
CA SER A 483 -10.06 22.47 3.19
C SER A 483 -8.66 22.72 3.76
N CYS A 484 -8.27 24.00 3.77
CA CYS A 484 -7.08 24.49 4.47
C CYS A 484 -7.31 24.57 5.96
#